data_a766e493f9f46c179138a02504a5b88a
#
_entry.id   a766e493f9f46c179138a02504a5b88a
#
_cell.length_a   1.000
_cell.length_b   1.000
_cell.length_c   1.000
_cell.angle_alpha   90.00
_cell.angle_beta   90.00
_cell.angle_gamma   90.00
#
_symmetry.space_group_name_H-M   'P 1'
#
loop_
_entity.id
_entity.type
_entity.pdbx_description
1 polymer ?
#
loop_
_entity_poly.entity_id
_entity_poly.type
_entity_poly.pdbx_seq_one_letter_code
_entity_poly.pdbx_strand_id
1 'polypeptide(L)'
;MLSKILDFEKLKKVFETYHQATGLSVALYDSDGEENLCVRNDGCVCSYVSDRSVCKNKLTYSGAKAAELKKPYIYETACGLVMCVTPVIVGGDCVGFITTGPVSLWEKDDFFEDDFILKCSQLGVDTASGGLEKLFIPHVECDAMTGLADMLMIMVDYMAEKESAQQKEKQEREKVYEKLKKDIAEKKVEGSYRKYPTALERELISYVRLGDKTNARSIINKLLSELLLYAGGDLNII
;
A
#
# COMPACT_ATOMS: atom_id res chain seq x y z
N MET A 1 7.19 6.18 -7.31
CA MET A 1 6.47 5.06 -7.97
C MET A 1 5.39 4.48 -7.06
N LEU A 2 5.65 4.27 -5.79
CA LEU A 2 4.71 3.74 -4.78
C LEU A 2 3.41 4.56 -4.62
N SER A 3 3.47 5.89 -4.72
CA SER A 3 2.29 6.77 -4.59
C SER A 3 1.23 6.62 -5.70
N LYS A 4 1.57 5.91 -6.79
CA LYS A 4 0.61 5.56 -7.85
C LYS A 4 -0.07 4.21 -7.61
N ILE A 5 0.51 3.41 -6.71
CA ILE A 5 0.11 2.02 -6.42
C ILE A 5 -0.64 1.96 -5.09
N LEU A 6 -0.24 2.77 -4.12
CA LEU A 6 -0.78 2.80 -2.77
C LEU A 6 -1.39 4.17 -2.46
N ASP A 7 -2.55 4.19 -1.83
CA ASP A 7 -3.17 5.40 -1.28
C ASP A 7 -2.44 5.80 0.01
N PHE A 8 -1.54 6.77 -0.08
CA PHE A 8 -0.69 7.20 1.03
C PHE A 8 -1.48 7.83 2.19
N GLU A 9 -2.62 8.47 1.93
CA GLU A 9 -3.46 9.03 3.00
C GLU A 9 -4.09 7.93 3.85
N LYS A 10 -4.60 6.89 3.19
CA LYS A 10 -5.12 5.72 3.90
C LYS A 10 -4.03 4.97 4.64
N LEU A 11 -2.86 4.77 3.99
CA LEU A 11 -1.73 4.09 4.59
C LEU A 11 -1.21 4.83 5.82
N LYS A 12 -1.13 6.15 5.75
CA LYS A 12 -0.75 7.00 6.88
C LYS A 12 -1.69 6.81 8.06
N LYS A 13 -3.00 6.80 7.82
CA LYS A 13 -4.00 6.55 8.86
C LYS A 13 -3.85 5.15 9.49
N VAL A 14 -3.53 4.14 8.69
CA VAL A 14 -3.24 2.79 9.19
C VAL A 14 -2.00 2.81 10.07
N PHE A 15 -0.93 3.47 9.66
CA PHE A 15 0.30 3.60 10.43
C PHE A 15 0.10 4.35 11.75
N GLU A 16 -0.65 5.45 11.73
CA GLU A 16 -1.02 6.18 12.94
C GLU A 16 -1.83 5.31 13.90
N THR A 17 -2.80 4.55 13.39
CA THR A 17 -3.62 3.63 14.19
C THR A 17 -2.77 2.50 14.77
N TYR A 18 -1.90 1.89 13.95
CA TYR A 18 -0.98 0.85 14.40
C TYR A 18 -0.03 1.37 15.50
N HIS A 19 0.57 2.54 15.27
CA HIS A 19 1.43 3.20 16.24
C HIS A 19 0.72 3.50 17.56
N GLN A 20 -0.50 4.04 17.51
CA GLN A 20 -1.32 4.30 18.70
C GLN A 20 -1.65 3.02 19.49
N ALA A 21 -1.93 1.93 18.78
CA ALA A 21 -2.30 0.66 19.40
C ALA A 21 -1.11 -0.10 20.01
N THR A 22 0.07 0.00 19.38
CA THR A 22 1.25 -0.81 19.72
C THR A 22 2.37 -0.03 20.42
N GLY A 23 2.38 1.30 20.27
CA GLY A 23 3.50 2.16 20.68
C GLY A 23 4.74 2.03 19.81
N LEU A 24 4.69 1.27 18.70
CA LEU A 24 5.85 1.01 17.85
C LEU A 24 5.92 1.97 16.67
N SER A 25 7.14 2.32 16.29
CA SER A 25 7.37 3.06 15.04
C SER A 25 7.09 2.17 13.84
N VAL A 26 6.56 2.76 12.77
CA VAL A 26 6.27 2.07 11.52
C VAL A 26 6.68 2.96 10.34
N ALA A 27 7.31 2.36 9.32
CA ALA A 27 7.76 3.11 8.15
C ALA A 27 7.65 2.30 6.86
N LEU A 28 7.33 2.99 5.75
CA LEU A 28 7.31 2.45 4.40
C LEU A 28 8.57 2.85 3.67
N TYR A 29 9.20 1.89 3.03
CA TYR A 29 10.35 2.05 2.16
C TYR A 29 10.04 1.52 0.76
N ASP A 30 10.67 2.10 -0.25
CA ASP A 30 10.66 1.49 -1.59
C ASP A 30 11.66 0.32 -1.71
N SER A 31 11.72 -0.28 -2.90
CA SER A 31 12.65 -1.39 -3.19
C SER A 31 14.12 -1.03 -3.02
N ASP A 32 14.46 0.25 -3.13
CA ASP A 32 15.82 0.75 -2.99
C ASP A 32 16.16 1.14 -1.54
N GLY A 33 15.18 0.98 -0.62
CA GLY A 33 15.31 1.30 0.80
C GLY A 33 15.24 2.79 1.11
N GLU A 34 14.65 3.59 0.22
CA GLU A 34 14.34 4.99 0.50
C GLU A 34 13.00 5.10 1.25
N GLU A 35 13.00 5.92 2.30
CA GLU A 35 11.83 6.11 3.13
C GLU A 35 10.80 7.02 2.45
N ASN A 36 9.57 6.53 2.34
CA ASN A 36 8.46 7.24 1.70
C ASN A 36 7.42 7.75 2.69
N LEU A 37 7.20 7.03 3.79
CA LEU A 37 6.24 7.38 4.84
C LEU A 37 6.70 6.81 6.17
N CYS A 38 6.57 7.56 7.25
CA CYS A 38 6.86 7.04 8.59
C CYS A 38 5.98 7.68 9.67
N VAL A 39 5.73 6.88 10.71
CA VAL A 39 5.21 7.33 12.00
C VAL A 39 6.16 6.78 13.06
N ARG A 40 6.81 7.67 13.80
CA ARG A 40 7.85 7.32 14.76
C ARG A 40 7.55 7.83 16.15
N ASN A 41 8.08 7.11 17.13
CA ASN A 41 8.17 7.60 18.49
C ASN A 41 9.16 8.78 18.58
N ASP A 42 8.87 9.73 19.44
CA ASP A 42 9.85 10.70 19.87
C ASP A 42 11.02 9.93 20.55
N GLY A 43 12.26 10.28 20.20
CA GLY A 43 13.42 9.57 20.69
C GLY A 43 13.73 8.24 20.01
N CYS A 44 13.09 7.88 18.89
CA CYS A 44 13.46 6.70 18.12
C CYS A 44 14.92 6.78 17.67
N VAL A 45 15.72 5.76 17.98
CA VAL A 45 17.18 5.71 17.67
C VAL A 45 17.48 5.96 16.20
N CYS A 46 16.61 5.52 15.29
CA CYS A 46 16.77 5.75 13.85
C CYS A 46 16.81 7.23 13.46
N SER A 47 16.29 8.13 14.31
CA SER A 47 16.33 9.58 14.08
C SER A 47 17.69 10.20 14.38
N TYR A 48 18.52 9.52 15.16
CA TYR A 48 19.82 9.99 15.62
C TYR A 48 21.01 9.38 14.88
N VAL A 49 20.80 8.35 14.07
CA VAL A 49 21.86 7.72 13.27
C VAL A 49 22.30 8.66 12.15
N SER A 50 23.57 9.05 12.15
CA SER A 50 24.17 9.95 11.17
C SER A 50 24.45 9.25 9.83
N ASP A 51 25.08 8.07 9.88
CA ASP A 51 25.34 7.24 8.71
C ASP A 51 24.27 6.14 8.59
N ARG A 52 23.32 6.35 7.70
CA ARG A 52 22.24 5.41 7.45
C ARG A 52 22.58 4.31 6.44
N SER A 53 23.77 4.32 5.85
CA SER A 53 24.15 3.37 4.80
C SER A 53 24.11 1.92 5.26
N VAL A 54 24.63 1.65 6.47
CA VAL A 54 24.62 0.31 7.07
C VAL A 54 23.18 -0.13 7.38
N CYS A 55 22.36 0.77 7.93
CA CYS A 55 20.96 0.49 8.23
C CYS A 55 20.17 0.19 6.93
N LYS A 56 20.39 0.99 5.88
CA LYS A 56 19.79 0.81 4.57
C LYS A 56 20.17 -0.54 3.95
N ASN A 57 21.45 -0.93 4.00
CA ASN A 57 21.91 -2.22 3.48
C ASN A 57 21.27 -3.40 4.22
N LYS A 58 21.17 -3.33 5.54
CA LYS A 58 20.49 -4.37 6.34
C LYS A 58 18.99 -4.43 6.00
N LEU A 59 18.33 -3.28 5.85
CA LEU A 59 16.91 -3.19 5.48
C LEU A 59 16.66 -3.81 4.11
N THR A 60 17.39 -3.42 3.07
CA THR A 60 17.21 -3.92 1.70
C THR A 60 17.47 -5.42 1.62
N TYR A 61 18.51 -5.92 2.30
CA TYR A 61 18.76 -7.36 2.40
C TYR A 61 17.61 -8.10 3.07
N SER A 62 17.16 -7.60 4.23
CA SER A 62 16.07 -8.23 5.00
C SER A 62 14.72 -8.13 4.26
N GLY A 63 14.49 -7.02 3.57
CA GLY A 63 13.31 -6.81 2.72
C GLY A 63 13.30 -7.79 1.53
N ALA A 64 14.43 -8.00 0.87
CA ALA A 64 14.55 -8.99 -0.19
C ALA A 64 14.24 -10.42 0.32
N LYS A 65 14.72 -10.77 1.54
CA LYS A 65 14.40 -12.04 2.18
C LYS A 65 12.90 -12.17 2.51
N ALA A 66 12.30 -11.12 3.04
CA ALA A 66 10.87 -11.09 3.32
C ALA A 66 10.05 -11.27 2.02
N ALA A 67 10.46 -10.63 0.93
CA ALA A 67 9.81 -10.75 -0.38
C ALA A 67 9.93 -12.17 -0.97
N GLU A 68 11.10 -12.80 -0.85
CA GLU A 68 11.36 -14.18 -1.28
C GLU A 68 10.47 -15.17 -0.51
N LEU A 69 10.37 -15.00 0.81
CA LEU A 69 9.58 -15.85 1.70
C LEU A 69 8.08 -15.54 1.64
N LYS A 70 7.70 -14.37 1.13
CA LYS A 70 6.33 -13.81 1.19
C LYS A 70 5.79 -13.78 2.62
N LYS A 71 6.65 -13.45 3.57
CA LYS A 71 6.34 -13.42 5.01
C LYS A 71 7.12 -12.30 5.69
N PRO A 72 6.68 -11.83 6.86
CA PRO A 72 7.49 -10.94 7.68
C PRO A 72 8.85 -11.58 8.00
N TYR A 73 9.88 -10.76 8.02
CA TYR A 73 11.24 -11.17 8.37
C TYR A 73 11.76 -10.31 9.51
N ILE A 74 12.10 -10.94 10.62
CA ILE A 74 12.64 -10.29 11.81
C ILE A 74 14.17 -10.27 11.71
N TYR A 75 14.78 -9.11 11.93
CA TYR A 75 16.22 -8.94 11.81
C TYR A 75 16.78 -7.97 12.85
N GLU A 76 18.05 -8.14 13.15
CA GLU A 76 18.82 -7.24 14.03
C GLU A 76 19.31 -6.03 13.23
N THR A 77 19.04 -4.84 13.73
CA THR A 77 19.51 -3.57 13.16
C THR A 77 21.02 -3.38 13.39
N ALA A 78 21.58 -2.32 12.82
CA ALA A 78 23.01 -2.01 13.04
C ALA A 78 23.33 -1.62 14.49
N CYS A 79 22.36 -1.08 15.23
CA CYS A 79 22.51 -0.74 16.65
C CYS A 79 22.17 -1.88 17.62
N GLY A 80 21.94 -3.11 17.15
CA GLY A 80 21.65 -4.26 18.01
C GLY A 80 20.19 -4.41 18.43
N LEU A 81 19.31 -3.52 18.01
CA LEU A 81 17.87 -3.64 18.23
C LEU A 81 17.21 -4.50 17.15
N VAL A 82 16.01 -4.95 17.43
CA VAL A 82 15.26 -5.81 16.52
C VAL A 82 14.21 -5.01 15.76
N MET A 83 14.09 -5.29 14.48
CA MET A 83 13.01 -4.81 13.60
C MET A 83 12.37 -5.95 12.84
N CYS A 84 11.13 -5.76 12.48
CA CYS A 84 10.48 -6.60 11.50
C CYS A 84 10.30 -5.84 10.18
N VAL A 85 10.51 -6.52 9.06
CA VAL A 85 10.21 -6.04 7.72
C VAL A 85 9.17 -6.92 7.06
N THR A 86 8.14 -6.29 6.52
CA THR A 86 7.02 -6.94 5.82
C THR A 86 7.03 -6.50 4.36
N PRO A 87 7.02 -7.42 3.39
CA PRO A 87 7.01 -7.05 1.98
C PRO A 87 5.65 -6.51 1.57
N VAL A 88 5.62 -5.51 0.71
CA VAL A 88 4.40 -5.00 0.06
C VAL A 88 4.31 -5.61 -1.32
N ILE A 89 3.38 -6.55 -1.52
CA ILE A 89 3.23 -7.28 -2.77
C ILE A 89 1.96 -6.80 -3.48
N VAL A 90 2.11 -6.29 -4.70
CA VAL A 90 1.00 -5.83 -5.54
C VAL A 90 1.09 -6.50 -6.91
N GLY A 91 0.05 -7.22 -7.28
CA GLY A 91 0.02 -7.94 -8.56
C GLY A 91 1.06 -9.06 -8.70
N GLY A 92 1.67 -9.51 -7.61
CA GLY A 92 2.72 -10.52 -7.58
C GLY A 92 4.13 -9.95 -7.44
N ASP A 93 4.32 -8.65 -7.64
CA ASP A 93 5.61 -7.97 -7.55
C ASP A 93 5.77 -7.30 -6.18
N CYS A 94 6.97 -7.39 -5.59
CA CYS A 94 7.31 -6.63 -4.39
C CYS A 94 7.62 -5.19 -4.79
N VAL A 95 6.78 -4.26 -4.33
CA VAL A 95 6.88 -2.83 -4.67
C VAL A 95 7.57 -2.01 -3.57
N GLY A 96 7.76 -2.59 -2.39
CA GLY A 96 8.41 -1.94 -1.26
C GLY A 96 8.32 -2.77 0.01
N PHE A 97 8.68 -2.15 1.13
CA PHE A 97 8.75 -2.80 2.43
C PHE A 97 8.15 -1.92 3.51
N ILE A 98 7.45 -2.52 4.46
CA ILE A 98 7.02 -1.83 5.68
C ILE A 98 7.78 -2.42 6.85
N THR A 99 8.33 -1.56 7.71
CA THR A 99 9.04 -1.98 8.92
C THR A 99 8.27 -1.60 10.15
N THR A 100 8.40 -2.39 11.23
CA THR A 100 7.99 -2.03 12.58
C THR A 100 9.12 -2.24 13.58
N GLY A 101 9.20 -1.36 14.57
CA GLY A 101 10.32 -1.25 15.51
C GLY A 101 11.12 0.05 15.28
N PRO A 102 12.35 0.18 15.81
CA PRO A 102 13.15 -0.84 16.51
C PRO A 102 12.66 -1.12 17.94
N VAL A 103 12.87 -2.35 18.39
CA VAL A 103 12.51 -2.81 19.74
C VAL A 103 13.67 -3.59 20.39
N SER A 104 13.68 -3.68 21.73
CA SER A 104 14.44 -4.69 22.45
C SER A 104 13.58 -5.92 22.68
N LEU A 105 14.11 -7.11 22.43
CA LEU A 105 13.52 -8.40 22.83
C LEU A 105 14.06 -8.89 24.19
N TRP A 106 15.07 -8.21 24.72
CA TRP A 106 15.74 -8.57 25.96
C TRP A 106 15.47 -7.50 27.02
N GLU A 107 15.51 -7.91 28.26
CA GLU A 107 15.54 -6.98 29.36
C GLU A 107 16.80 -6.11 29.28
N LYS A 108 16.69 -4.87 29.71
CA LYS A 108 17.81 -3.94 29.75
C LYS A 108 18.68 -4.29 30.98
N ASP A 109 19.75 -5.05 30.74
CA ASP A 109 20.78 -5.29 31.65
C ASP A 109 22.06 -4.50 31.28
N ASP A 110 23.05 -4.47 32.15
CA ASP A 110 24.31 -3.75 31.95
C ASP A 110 25.02 -4.20 30.66
N PHE A 111 24.97 -5.50 30.35
CA PHE A 111 25.59 -6.04 29.14
C PHE A 111 24.91 -5.55 27.87
N PHE A 112 23.59 -5.51 27.86
CA PHE A 112 22.83 -4.96 26.73
C PHE A 112 23.14 -3.47 26.56
N GLU A 113 23.20 -2.71 27.66
CA GLU A 113 23.48 -1.27 27.61
C GLU A 113 24.86 -1.01 27.03
N ASP A 114 25.89 -1.74 27.47
CA ASP A 114 27.28 -1.59 26.97
C ASP A 114 27.39 -1.92 25.47
N ASP A 115 26.81 -3.02 25.01
CA ASP A 115 26.82 -3.42 23.60
C ASP A 115 26.02 -2.43 22.71
N PHE A 116 24.89 -1.98 23.21
CA PHE A 116 24.07 -0.99 22.54
C PHE A 116 24.79 0.35 22.41
N ILE A 117 25.42 0.84 23.49
CA ILE A 117 26.22 2.07 23.50
C ILE A 117 27.34 1.99 22.47
N LEU A 118 28.08 0.87 22.48
CA LEU A 118 29.18 0.65 21.54
C LEU A 118 28.70 0.68 20.09
N LYS A 119 27.62 -0.03 19.76
CA LYS A 119 27.05 -0.06 18.40
C LYS A 119 26.50 1.29 17.99
N CYS A 120 25.84 2.01 18.88
CA CYS A 120 25.32 3.36 18.61
C CYS A 120 26.46 4.36 18.34
N SER A 121 27.54 4.31 19.10
CA SER A 121 28.71 5.19 18.90
C SER A 121 29.35 4.97 17.53
N GLN A 122 29.41 3.71 17.05
CA GLN A 122 29.93 3.36 15.73
C GLN A 122 29.05 3.92 14.59
N LEU A 123 27.77 4.15 14.85
CA LEU A 123 26.81 4.74 13.91
C LEU A 123 26.72 6.27 14.02
N GLY A 124 27.60 6.89 14.81
CA GLY A 124 27.65 8.34 14.99
C GLY A 124 26.51 8.90 15.85
N VAL A 125 25.86 8.07 16.65
CA VAL A 125 24.91 8.54 17.68
C VAL A 125 25.69 9.10 18.85
N ASP A 126 25.38 10.32 19.29
CA ASP A 126 26.01 10.92 20.48
C ASP A 126 25.57 10.17 21.74
N THR A 127 26.48 9.38 22.26
CA THR A 127 26.28 8.57 23.47
C THR A 127 26.85 9.22 24.75
N ALA A 128 27.65 10.31 24.59
CA ALA A 128 28.37 10.90 25.69
C ALA A 128 27.67 12.03 26.43
N SER A 129 26.76 12.77 25.71
CA SER A 129 26.16 14.02 26.22
C SER A 129 24.72 13.85 26.72
N GLY A 130 24.38 12.71 27.35
CA GLY A 130 22.98 12.41 27.74
C GLY A 130 22.09 12.11 26.55
N GLY A 131 22.67 11.81 25.37
CA GLY A 131 21.92 11.45 24.16
C GLY A 131 21.12 10.15 24.34
N LEU A 132 21.65 9.22 25.14
CA LEU A 132 20.97 7.95 25.42
C LEU A 132 19.71 8.09 26.27
N GLU A 133 19.67 9.04 27.21
CA GLU A 133 18.49 9.31 28.04
C GLU A 133 17.27 9.78 27.21
N LYS A 134 17.52 10.31 26.02
CA LYS A 134 16.49 10.76 25.08
C LYS A 134 15.99 9.64 24.18
N LEU A 135 16.66 8.49 24.16
CA LEU A 135 16.29 7.40 23.30
C LEU A 135 15.11 6.61 23.88
N PHE A 136 14.09 6.45 23.10
CA PHE A 136 12.96 5.60 23.40
C PHE A 136 13.16 4.23 22.73
N ILE A 137 13.36 3.20 23.54
CA ILE A 137 13.54 1.82 23.11
C ILE A 137 12.40 0.99 23.72
N PRO A 138 11.34 0.69 22.97
CA PRO A 138 10.28 -0.17 23.46
C PRO A 138 10.80 -1.59 23.68
N HIS A 139 10.35 -2.24 24.75
CA HIS A 139 10.57 -3.66 24.99
C HIS A 139 9.34 -4.43 24.50
N VAL A 140 9.57 -5.53 23.77
CA VAL A 140 8.52 -6.39 23.25
C VAL A 140 8.93 -7.84 23.40
N GLU A 141 8.06 -8.67 23.96
CA GLU A 141 8.25 -10.12 24.02
C GLU A 141 8.36 -10.74 22.62
N CYS A 142 9.16 -11.78 22.48
CA CYS A 142 9.44 -12.42 21.20
C CYS A 142 8.16 -12.88 20.48
N ASP A 143 7.24 -13.52 21.22
CA ASP A 143 5.96 -13.99 20.68
C ASP A 143 5.06 -12.82 20.26
N ALA A 144 5.08 -11.73 21.04
CA ALA A 144 4.32 -10.52 20.70
C ALA A 144 4.88 -9.85 19.43
N MET A 145 6.21 -9.83 19.24
CA MET A 145 6.83 -9.29 18.03
C MET A 145 6.40 -10.06 16.78
N THR A 146 6.31 -11.38 16.87
CA THR A 146 5.80 -12.22 15.76
C THR A 146 4.35 -11.90 15.44
N GLY A 147 3.49 -11.82 16.45
CA GLY A 147 2.09 -11.45 16.27
C GLY A 147 1.88 -10.04 15.67
N LEU A 148 2.69 -9.08 16.10
CA LEU A 148 2.68 -7.71 15.55
C LEU A 148 3.12 -7.68 14.09
N ALA A 149 4.10 -8.51 13.72
CA ALA A 149 4.56 -8.66 12.35
C ALA A 149 3.48 -9.27 11.44
N ASP A 150 2.81 -10.32 11.90
CA ASP A 150 1.71 -10.96 11.18
C ASP A 150 0.51 -10.02 11.05
N MET A 151 0.17 -9.26 12.10
CA MET A 151 -0.89 -8.25 12.03
C MET A 151 -0.58 -7.19 10.98
N LEU A 152 0.65 -6.70 10.93
CA LEU A 152 1.08 -5.73 9.94
C LEU A 152 0.98 -6.30 8.52
N MET A 153 1.38 -7.56 8.32
CA MET A 153 1.26 -8.25 7.04
C MET A 153 -0.20 -8.32 6.57
N ILE A 154 -1.11 -8.74 7.43
CA ILE A 154 -2.54 -8.83 7.12
C ILE A 154 -3.11 -7.46 6.72
N MET A 155 -2.74 -6.39 7.45
CA MET A 155 -3.19 -5.04 7.15
C MET A 155 -2.69 -4.57 5.78
N VAL A 156 -1.43 -4.84 5.47
CA VAL A 156 -0.80 -4.47 4.19
C VAL A 156 -1.39 -5.23 3.03
N ASP A 157 -1.56 -6.55 3.16
CA ASP A 157 -2.15 -7.40 2.14
C ASP A 157 -3.59 -6.97 1.82
N TYR A 158 -4.40 -6.71 2.84
CA TYR A 158 -5.76 -6.20 2.65
C TYR A 158 -5.79 -4.88 1.87
N MET A 159 -4.88 -3.96 2.16
CA MET A 159 -4.78 -2.70 1.44
C MET A 159 -4.34 -2.91 -0.01
N ALA A 160 -3.32 -3.73 -0.24
CA ALA A 160 -2.79 -4.03 -1.56
C ALA A 160 -3.83 -4.71 -2.46
N GLU A 161 -4.59 -5.67 -1.93
CA GLU A 161 -5.68 -6.33 -2.65
C GLU A 161 -6.80 -5.35 -3.04
N LYS A 162 -7.21 -4.48 -2.11
CA LYS A 162 -8.26 -3.49 -2.34
C LYS A 162 -7.86 -2.48 -3.42
N GLU A 163 -6.63 -1.97 -3.38
CA GLU A 163 -6.11 -1.06 -4.41
C GLU A 163 -6.00 -1.75 -5.78
N SER A 164 -5.51 -3.00 -5.81
CA SER A 164 -5.45 -3.81 -7.04
C SER A 164 -6.83 -4.03 -7.66
N ALA A 165 -7.84 -4.32 -6.85
CA ALA A 165 -9.22 -4.49 -7.32
C ALA A 165 -9.80 -3.19 -7.88
N GLN A 166 -9.58 -2.05 -7.21
CA GLN A 166 -10.02 -0.73 -7.69
C GLN A 166 -9.34 -0.33 -9.00
N GLN A 167 -8.04 -0.59 -9.14
CA GLN A 167 -7.30 -0.31 -10.38
C GLN A 167 -7.81 -1.16 -11.55
N LYS A 168 -8.09 -2.45 -11.33
CA LYS A 168 -8.67 -3.33 -12.36
C LYS A 168 -10.04 -2.81 -12.82
N GLU A 169 -10.91 -2.45 -11.88
CA GLU A 169 -12.24 -1.90 -12.21
C GLU A 169 -12.12 -0.59 -13.01
N LYS A 170 -11.19 0.29 -12.65
CA LYS A 170 -10.93 1.53 -13.38
C LYS A 170 -10.44 1.25 -14.80
N GLN A 171 -9.47 0.34 -14.97
CA GLN A 171 -8.98 -0.04 -16.29
C GLN A 171 -10.07 -0.69 -17.17
N GLU A 172 -10.93 -1.51 -16.59
CA GLU A 172 -12.07 -2.08 -17.33
C GLU A 172 -13.05 -0.99 -17.80
N ARG A 173 -13.36 -0.02 -16.93
CA ARG A 173 -14.20 1.14 -17.30
C ARG A 173 -13.56 1.96 -18.42
N GLU A 174 -12.26 2.23 -18.35
CA GLU A 174 -11.55 2.96 -19.40
C GLU A 174 -11.57 2.21 -20.74
N LYS A 175 -11.34 0.90 -20.74
CA LYS A 175 -11.44 0.07 -21.95
C LYS A 175 -12.84 0.09 -22.57
N VAL A 176 -13.87 0.00 -21.74
CA VAL A 176 -15.27 0.09 -22.19
C VAL A 176 -15.54 1.47 -22.79
N TYR A 177 -15.07 2.54 -22.14
CA TYR A 177 -15.23 3.90 -22.62
C TYR A 177 -14.54 4.15 -23.97
N GLU A 178 -13.31 3.68 -24.14
CA GLU A 178 -12.57 3.77 -25.40
C GLU A 178 -13.23 2.97 -26.54
N LYS A 179 -13.76 1.79 -26.21
CA LYS A 179 -14.53 1.00 -27.18
C LYS A 179 -15.81 1.73 -27.62
N LEU A 180 -16.56 2.30 -26.66
CA LEU A 180 -17.75 3.11 -26.95
C LEU A 180 -17.41 4.30 -27.83
N LYS A 181 -16.31 5.02 -27.58
CA LYS A 181 -15.87 6.13 -28.43
C LYS A 181 -15.60 5.69 -29.87
N LYS A 182 -14.90 4.56 -30.05
CA LYS A 182 -14.62 4.00 -31.39
C LYS A 182 -15.90 3.61 -32.10
N ASP A 183 -16.79 2.88 -31.43
CA ASP A 183 -18.10 2.46 -32.02
C ASP A 183 -18.94 3.68 -32.42
N ILE A 184 -18.93 4.76 -31.63
CA ILE A 184 -19.62 6.02 -31.95
C ILE A 184 -18.99 6.71 -33.18
N ALA A 185 -17.64 6.77 -33.24
CA ALA A 185 -16.93 7.40 -34.34
C ALA A 185 -17.16 6.67 -35.67
N GLU A 186 -17.09 5.33 -35.66
CA GLU A 186 -17.35 4.48 -36.83
C GLU A 186 -18.80 4.63 -37.33
N LYS A 187 -19.76 4.65 -36.43
CA LYS A 187 -21.19 4.76 -36.76
C LYS A 187 -21.61 6.16 -37.17
N LYS A 188 -20.91 7.23 -36.78
CA LYS A 188 -21.13 8.60 -37.26
C LYS A 188 -20.88 8.75 -38.75
N VAL A 189 -20.02 7.94 -39.34
CA VAL A 189 -19.64 7.97 -40.75
C VAL A 189 -20.78 7.40 -41.63
N GLU A 190 -21.67 6.57 -41.11
CA GLU A 190 -22.71 5.89 -41.88
C GLU A 190 -24.03 6.68 -42.11
N GLY A 191 -24.16 7.88 -41.56
CA GLY A 191 -25.20 8.89 -41.98
C GLY A 191 -26.66 8.46 -41.98
N SER A 192 -27.11 7.45 -41.22
CA SER A 192 -28.52 6.99 -41.25
C SER A 192 -29.34 7.58 -40.09
N TYR A 193 -30.52 8.11 -40.41
CA TYR A 193 -31.59 8.47 -39.47
C TYR A 193 -31.96 7.24 -38.61
N ARG A 194 -31.66 7.28 -37.30
CA ARG A 194 -31.90 6.14 -36.42
C ARG A 194 -33.16 6.34 -35.59
N LYS A 195 -33.92 5.24 -35.43
CA LYS A 195 -35.05 5.19 -34.50
C LYS A 195 -34.51 5.07 -33.06
N TYR A 196 -35.24 5.69 -32.14
CA TYR A 196 -35.01 5.54 -30.71
C TYR A 196 -34.96 4.06 -30.28
N PRO A 197 -33.97 3.62 -29.46
CA PRO A 197 -33.68 2.20 -29.19
C PRO A 197 -34.62 1.57 -28.13
N THR A 198 -35.93 1.61 -28.32
CA THR A 198 -36.96 1.06 -27.40
C THR A 198 -36.79 -0.43 -27.09
N ALA A 199 -36.20 -1.20 -28.01
CA ALA A 199 -35.97 -2.62 -27.82
C ALA A 199 -34.89 -2.86 -26.70
N LEU A 200 -33.81 -2.08 -26.69
CA LEU A 200 -32.75 -2.17 -25.67
C LEU A 200 -33.25 -1.72 -24.29
N GLU A 201 -34.14 -0.75 -24.21
CA GLU A 201 -34.79 -0.36 -22.96
C GLU A 201 -35.60 -1.51 -22.34
N ARG A 202 -36.40 -2.18 -23.13
CA ARG A 202 -37.19 -3.33 -22.67
C ARG A 202 -36.32 -4.48 -22.21
N GLU A 203 -35.24 -4.74 -22.93
CA GLU A 203 -34.28 -5.76 -22.59
C GLU A 203 -33.54 -5.42 -21.27
N LEU A 204 -33.15 -4.15 -21.09
CA LEU A 204 -32.58 -3.66 -19.85
C LEU A 204 -33.51 -3.87 -18.64
N ILE A 205 -34.78 -3.48 -18.78
CA ILE A 205 -35.80 -3.66 -17.75
C ILE A 205 -35.95 -5.14 -17.38
N SER A 206 -35.89 -6.03 -18.36
CA SER A 206 -35.95 -7.47 -18.12
C SER A 206 -34.81 -7.98 -17.27
N TYR A 207 -33.54 -7.63 -17.61
CA TYR A 207 -32.37 -8.04 -16.85
C TYR A 207 -32.33 -7.44 -15.44
N VAL A 208 -32.77 -6.18 -15.29
CA VAL A 208 -32.87 -5.54 -13.97
C VAL A 208 -33.88 -6.28 -13.08
N ARG A 209 -35.06 -6.65 -13.62
CA ARG A 209 -36.09 -7.43 -12.90
C ARG A 209 -35.58 -8.83 -12.47
N LEU A 210 -34.76 -9.45 -13.32
CA LEU A 210 -34.15 -10.75 -13.05
C LEU A 210 -32.96 -10.68 -12.09
N GLY A 211 -32.48 -9.47 -11.75
CA GLY A 211 -31.28 -9.27 -10.93
C GLY A 211 -29.97 -9.61 -11.64
N ASP A 212 -29.99 -9.79 -12.96
CA ASP A 212 -28.82 -10.10 -13.77
C ASP A 212 -27.98 -8.84 -14.06
N LYS A 213 -27.10 -8.54 -13.10
CA LYS A 213 -26.22 -7.36 -13.14
C LYS A 213 -25.25 -7.36 -14.32
N THR A 214 -24.81 -8.52 -14.76
CA THR A 214 -23.82 -8.66 -15.85
C THR A 214 -24.42 -8.28 -17.17
N ASN A 215 -25.55 -8.87 -17.51
CA ASN A 215 -26.26 -8.57 -18.75
C ASN A 215 -26.89 -7.18 -18.72
N ALA A 216 -27.43 -6.72 -17.59
CA ALA A 216 -27.92 -5.35 -17.44
C ALA A 216 -26.83 -4.31 -17.75
N ARG A 217 -25.60 -4.46 -17.24
CA ARG A 217 -24.45 -3.58 -17.57
C ARG A 217 -24.11 -3.59 -19.06
N SER A 218 -24.12 -4.77 -19.69
CA SER A 218 -23.85 -4.89 -21.12
C SER A 218 -24.88 -4.13 -21.94
N ILE A 219 -26.18 -4.26 -21.62
CA ILE A 219 -27.25 -3.56 -22.30
C ILE A 219 -27.24 -2.05 -22.05
N ILE A 220 -26.93 -1.59 -20.85
CA ILE A 220 -26.75 -0.15 -20.56
C ILE A 220 -25.68 0.45 -21.50
N ASN A 221 -24.55 -0.20 -21.68
CA ASN A 221 -23.50 0.29 -22.57
C ASN A 221 -23.94 0.37 -24.02
N LYS A 222 -24.69 -0.62 -24.50
CA LYS A 222 -25.29 -0.61 -25.85
C LYS A 222 -26.33 0.51 -26.00
N LEU A 223 -27.20 0.66 -25.00
CA LEU A 223 -28.27 1.68 -24.99
C LEU A 223 -27.64 3.09 -25.01
N LEU A 224 -26.62 3.35 -24.19
CA LEU A 224 -25.89 4.63 -24.19
C LEU A 224 -25.27 4.94 -25.55
N SER A 225 -24.66 3.95 -26.21
CA SER A 225 -24.11 4.12 -27.57
C SER A 225 -25.18 4.51 -28.58
N GLU A 226 -26.34 3.83 -28.57
CA GLU A 226 -27.43 4.12 -29.52
C GLU A 226 -28.13 5.46 -29.24
N LEU A 227 -28.26 5.83 -27.92
CA LEU A 227 -28.80 7.14 -27.54
C LEU A 227 -27.90 8.29 -27.97
N LEU A 228 -26.57 8.16 -27.76
CA LEU A 228 -25.60 9.17 -28.21
C LEU A 228 -25.61 9.34 -29.74
N LEU A 229 -25.81 8.26 -30.46
CA LEU A 229 -25.96 8.31 -31.92
C LEU A 229 -27.28 8.92 -32.34
N TYR A 230 -28.36 8.63 -31.63
CA TYR A 230 -29.67 9.23 -31.83
C TYR A 230 -29.66 10.74 -31.59
N ALA A 231 -29.00 11.18 -30.54
CA ALA A 231 -28.83 12.59 -30.16
C ALA A 231 -27.77 13.33 -31.01
N GLY A 232 -27.21 12.71 -32.06
CA GLY A 232 -26.19 13.35 -32.90
C GLY A 232 -24.86 13.65 -32.20
N GLY A 233 -24.65 13.07 -31.00
CA GLY A 233 -23.46 13.29 -30.16
C GLY A 233 -23.59 14.48 -29.22
N ASP A 234 -24.77 15.08 -29.10
CA ASP A 234 -25.05 16.12 -28.10
C ASP A 234 -25.59 15.50 -26.82
N LEU A 235 -24.82 15.59 -25.74
CA LEU A 235 -25.18 15.05 -24.43
C LEU A 235 -26.30 15.80 -23.71
N ASN A 236 -26.65 17.00 -24.18
CA ASN A 236 -27.70 17.83 -23.58
C ASN A 236 -29.14 17.44 -24.06
N ILE A 237 -29.26 16.50 -25.00
CA ILE A 237 -30.54 16.04 -25.57
C ILE A 237 -31.00 14.71 -24.94
N ILE A 238 -30.18 14.09 -24.10
CA ILE A 238 -30.45 12.84 -23.38
C ILE A 238 -30.75 13.12 -21.91
#